data_458dead2e85880d52ea91f952bf055e1
#
_entry.id   458dead2e85880d52ea91f952bf055e1
#
_cell.length_a   1.000
_cell.length_b   1.000
_cell.length_c   1.000
_cell.angle_alpha   90.00
_cell.angle_beta   90.00
_cell.angle_gamma   90.00
#
_symmetry.space_group_name_H-M   'P 1'
#
loop_
_entity.id
_entity.type
_entity.pdbx_description
1 polymer ?
#
loop_
_entity_poly.entity_id
_entity_poly.type
_entity_poly.pdbx_seq_one_letter_code
_entity_poly.pdbx_strand_id
1 'polypeptide(L)'
;MDGIIRYLIDWLKGSKSEFSSLETSLHYRFKDKSLLISALTHRSLAKGHQDNYERMEFLGDSIIESVLTDWLFHQYPDANEGTLTNYRSSLVNKHFLATVACTISLKDYVLAEKCVNLND
;
A
#
# COMPACT_ATOMS: atom_id res chain seq x y z
N MET A 1 19.82 -22.35 -20.30
CA MET A 1 18.39 -22.10 -20.04
C MET A 1 17.97 -22.43 -18.59
N ASP A 2 18.52 -23.47 -18.02
CA ASP A 2 18.16 -23.88 -16.65
C ASP A 2 18.55 -22.89 -15.55
N GLY A 3 19.61 -22.12 -15.73
CA GLY A 3 20.08 -21.14 -14.75
C GLY A 3 19.15 -19.94 -14.56
N ILE A 4 18.58 -19.43 -15.66
CA ILE A 4 17.65 -18.28 -15.63
C ILE A 4 16.31 -18.67 -15.03
N ILE A 5 15.82 -19.86 -15.41
CA ILE A 5 14.55 -20.38 -14.88
C ILE A 5 14.68 -20.64 -13.38
N ARG A 6 15.81 -21.20 -12.94
CA ARG A 6 16.09 -21.43 -11.52
C ARG A 6 16.21 -20.13 -10.73
N TYR A 7 16.90 -19.13 -11.29
CA TYR A 7 16.99 -17.78 -10.71
C TYR A 7 15.61 -17.13 -10.56
N LEU A 8 14.77 -17.22 -11.61
CA LEU A 8 13.40 -16.69 -11.58
C LEU A 8 12.53 -17.44 -10.56
N ILE A 9 12.67 -18.77 -10.47
CA ILE A 9 11.95 -19.59 -9.49
C ILE A 9 12.40 -19.25 -8.07
N ASP A 10 13.70 -19.08 -7.85
CA ASP A 10 14.25 -18.71 -6.54
C ASP A 10 13.89 -17.27 -6.16
N TRP A 11 13.88 -16.37 -7.12
CA TRP A 11 13.38 -15.00 -6.95
C TRP A 11 11.87 -14.99 -6.64
N LEU A 12 11.07 -15.76 -7.34
CA LEU A 12 9.63 -15.91 -7.06
C LEU A 12 9.35 -16.58 -5.71
N LYS A 13 10.17 -17.55 -5.31
CA LYS A 13 10.08 -18.17 -3.98
C LYS A 13 10.53 -17.21 -2.87
N GLY A 14 11.59 -16.44 -3.11
CA GLY A 14 12.04 -15.38 -2.21
C GLY A 14 10.95 -14.32 -2.01
N SER A 15 10.33 -13.86 -3.09
CA SER A 15 9.25 -12.88 -3.02
C SER A 15 8.01 -13.39 -2.29
N LYS A 16 7.72 -14.68 -2.31
CA LYS A 16 6.61 -15.26 -1.52
C LYS A 16 6.85 -15.21 -0.02
N SER A 17 8.11 -15.37 0.42
CA SER A 17 8.47 -15.22 1.83
C SER A 17 8.60 -13.75 2.24
N GLU A 18 9.03 -12.89 1.32
CA GLU A 18 9.25 -11.47 1.55
C GLU A 18 7.97 -10.71 1.90
N PHE A 19 6.85 -11.01 1.24
CA PHE A 19 5.56 -10.35 1.50
C PHE A 19 4.67 -11.08 2.51
N SER A 20 5.05 -12.25 3.01
CA SER A 20 4.20 -13.03 3.90
C SER A 20 3.93 -12.33 5.23
N SER A 21 4.89 -11.61 5.77
CA SER A 21 4.73 -10.82 7.00
C SER A 21 3.80 -9.62 6.79
N LEU A 22 3.91 -8.93 5.65
CA LEU A 22 3.01 -7.85 5.28
C LEU A 22 1.57 -8.36 5.13
N GLU A 23 1.38 -9.45 4.41
CA GLU A 23 0.07 -10.08 4.23
C GLU A 23 -0.55 -10.53 5.55
N THR A 24 0.27 -11.01 6.48
CA THR A 24 -0.17 -11.35 7.83
C THR A 24 -0.62 -10.10 8.60
N SER A 25 0.14 -9.01 8.54
CA SER A 25 -0.21 -7.74 9.18
C SER A 25 -1.49 -7.13 8.61
N LEU A 26 -1.73 -7.30 7.32
CA LEU A 26 -2.94 -6.83 6.64
C LEU A 26 -4.14 -7.79 6.80
N HIS A 27 -3.96 -8.98 7.33
CA HIS A 27 -4.95 -10.07 7.34
C HIS A 27 -5.51 -10.36 5.95
N TYR A 28 -4.69 -10.16 4.90
CA TYR A 28 -5.08 -10.32 3.52
C TYR A 28 -3.97 -10.98 2.70
N ARG A 29 -4.35 -11.94 1.86
CA ARG A 29 -3.42 -12.60 0.94
C ARG A 29 -3.71 -12.17 -0.49
N PHE A 30 -2.73 -11.50 -1.11
CA PHE A 30 -2.85 -11.03 -2.49
C PHE A 30 -2.84 -12.20 -3.47
N LYS A 31 -3.87 -12.30 -4.29
CA LYS A 31 -3.96 -13.31 -5.37
C LYS A 31 -2.99 -12.98 -6.49
N ASP A 32 -2.94 -11.72 -6.89
CA ASP A 32 -2.01 -11.21 -7.91
C ASP A 32 -0.88 -10.43 -7.23
N LYS A 33 0.28 -11.06 -7.14
CA LYS A 33 1.48 -10.46 -6.56
C LYS A 33 2.06 -9.33 -7.43
N SER A 34 1.76 -9.30 -8.73
CA SER A 34 2.23 -8.23 -9.60
C SER A 34 1.61 -6.89 -9.22
N LEU A 35 0.35 -6.88 -8.81
CA LEU A 35 -0.32 -5.68 -8.30
C LEU A 35 0.32 -5.17 -6.99
N LEU A 36 0.64 -6.09 -6.08
CA LEU A 36 1.33 -5.74 -4.85
C LEU A 36 2.72 -5.13 -5.13
N ILE A 37 3.49 -5.75 -6.02
CA ILE A 37 4.81 -5.26 -6.41
C ILE A 37 4.69 -3.87 -7.04
N SER A 38 3.76 -3.65 -7.97
CA SER A 38 3.52 -2.33 -8.58
C SER A 38 3.15 -1.28 -7.53
N ALA A 39 2.28 -1.63 -6.57
CA ALA A 39 1.87 -0.73 -5.50
C ALA A 39 3.03 -0.34 -4.57
N LEU A 40 4.05 -1.19 -4.44
CA LEU A 40 5.23 -0.96 -3.60
C LEU A 40 6.44 -0.42 -4.37
N THR A 41 6.36 -0.31 -5.71
CA THR A 41 7.48 0.15 -6.53
C THR A 41 7.48 1.67 -6.65
N HIS A 42 8.51 2.30 -6.06
CA HIS A 42 8.74 3.73 -6.18
C HIS A 42 9.10 4.11 -7.64
N ARG A 43 8.70 5.30 -8.06
CA ARG A 43 8.96 5.84 -9.42
C ARG A 43 10.44 5.82 -9.82
N SER A 44 11.38 5.84 -8.87
CA SER A 44 12.81 5.77 -9.16
C SER A 44 13.23 4.46 -9.86
N LEU A 45 12.51 3.36 -9.63
CA LEU A 45 12.76 2.06 -10.26
C LEU A 45 11.87 1.79 -11.46
N ALA A 46 10.87 2.60 -11.72
CA ALA A 46 9.91 2.38 -12.79
C ALA A 46 10.50 2.76 -14.15
N LYS A 47 10.37 1.87 -15.12
CA LYS A 47 10.76 2.12 -16.53
C LYS A 47 9.69 2.91 -17.30
N GLY A 48 8.52 3.15 -16.73
CA GLY A 48 7.41 3.89 -17.31
C GLY A 48 6.36 4.29 -16.28
N HIS A 49 5.47 5.22 -16.65
CA HIS A 49 4.42 5.74 -15.75
C HIS A 49 3.40 4.69 -15.26
N GLN A 50 3.37 3.52 -15.88
CA GLN A 50 2.42 2.45 -15.52
C GLN A 50 2.99 1.45 -14.52
N ASP A 51 4.30 1.46 -14.30
CA ASP A 51 5.01 0.42 -13.55
C ASP A 51 5.28 0.81 -12.09
N ASN A 52 4.71 1.93 -11.61
CA ASN A 52 4.91 2.42 -10.26
C ASN A 52 3.58 2.62 -9.50
N TYR A 53 3.70 2.97 -8.21
CA TYR A 53 2.59 3.12 -7.30
C TYR A 53 1.64 4.30 -7.58
N GLU A 54 2.05 5.33 -8.34
CA GLU A 54 1.31 6.61 -8.45
C GLU A 54 -0.13 6.44 -8.93
N ARG A 55 -0.37 5.59 -9.94
CA ARG A 55 -1.73 5.32 -10.40
C ARG A 55 -2.58 4.56 -9.39
N MET A 56 -1.96 3.63 -8.66
CA MET A 56 -2.62 2.87 -7.60
C MET A 56 -2.88 3.73 -6.38
N GLU A 57 -1.98 4.65 -6.05
CA GLU A 57 -2.18 5.66 -5.01
C GLU A 57 -3.41 6.51 -5.31
N PHE A 58 -3.53 7.03 -6.55
CA PHE A 58 -4.71 7.80 -6.96
C PHE A 58 -6.03 7.03 -6.77
N LEU A 59 -6.08 5.78 -7.17
CA LEU A 59 -7.25 4.92 -6.97
C LEU A 59 -7.44 4.56 -5.50
N GLY A 60 -6.35 4.22 -4.81
CA GLY A 60 -6.35 3.82 -3.41
C GLY A 60 -6.88 4.89 -2.47
N ASP A 61 -6.56 6.15 -2.72
CA ASP A 61 -7.07 7.29 -1.94
C ASP A 61 -8.59 7.33 -1.94
N SER A 62 -9.22 7.18 -3.11
CA SER A 62 -10.68 7.18 -3.21
C SER A 62 -11.31 5.96 -2.54
N ILE A 63 -10.65 4.81 -2.57
CA ILE A 63 -11.12 3.59 -1.90
C ILE A 63 -11.04 3.75 -0.39
N ILE A 64 -9.92 4.22 0.15
CA ILE A 64 -9.75 4.47 1.58
C ILE A 64 -10.78 5.49 2.06
N GLU A 65 -10.98 6.57 1.33
CA GLU A 65 -11.99 7.59 1.65
C GLU A 65 -13.40 7.01 1.69
N SER A 66 -13.76 6.19 0.72
CA SER A 66 -15.07 5.54 0.66
C SER A 66 -15.29 4.57 1.82
N VAL A 67 -14.31 3.73 2.13
CA VAL A 67 -14.37 2.74 3.23
C VAL A 67 -14.49 3.46 4.57
N LEU A 68 -13.70 4.51 4.80
CA LEU A 68 -13.77 5.27 6.04
C LEU A 68 -15.08 6.06 6.16
N THR A 69 -15.62 6.56 5.05
CA THR A 69 -16.92 7.22 5.03
C THR A 69 -18.04 6.27 5.45
N ASP A 70 -18.06 5.07 4.89
CA ASP A 70 -19.04 4.04 5.24
C ASP A 70 -18.92 3.64 6.72
N TRP A 71 -17.70 3.41 7.19
CA TRP A 71 -17.43 3.06 8.58
C TRP A 71 -17.87 4.17 9.55
N LEU A 72 -17.53 5.43 9.29
CA LEU A 72 -17.90 6.58 10.12
C LEU A 72 -19.41 6.76 10.15
N PHE A 73 -20.09 6.60 9.01
CA PHE A 73 -21.54 6.72 8.92
C PHE A 73 -22.25 5.74 9.85
N HIS A 74 -21.79 4.49 9.91
CA HIS A 74 -22.39 3.47 10.78
C HIS A 74 -21.92 3.57 12.23
N GLN A 75 -20.69 4.00 12.46
CA GLN A 75 -20.12 4.12 13.82
C GLN A 75 -20.71 5.29 14.61
N TYR A 76 -21.09 6.36 13.93
CA TYR A 76 -21.60 7.59 14.55
C TYR A 76 -22.97 7.99 13.98
N PRO A 77 -24.04 7.21 14.27
CA PRO A 77 -25.36 7.40 13.65
C PRO A 77 -26.01 8.75 14.01
N ASP A 78 -25.66 9.35 15.14
CA ASP A 78 -26.20 10.62 15.62
C ASP A 78 -25.36 11.84 15.18
N ALA A 79 -24.22 11.63 14.51
CA ALA A 79 -23.37 12.72 14.05
C ALA A 79 -23.92 13.36 12.77
N ASN A 80 -23.90 14.69 12.73
CA ASN A 80 -24.26 15.42 11.52
C ASN A 80 -23.14 15.35 10.45
N GLU A 81 -23.47 15.78 9.23
CA GLU A 81 -22.55 15.77 8.06
C GLU A 81 -21.24 16.49 8.36
N GLY A 82 -21.27 17.69 8.95
CA GLY A 82 -20.05 18.46 9.26
C GLY A 82 -19.13 17.72 10.24
N THR A 83 -19.68 17.05 11.24
CA THR A 83 -18.91 16.24 12.18
C THR A 83 -18.29 15.04 11.49
N LEU A 84 -19.05 14.32 10.66
CA LEU A 84 -18.54 13.17 9.90
C LEU A 84 -17.44 13.57 8.92
N THR A 85 -17.59 14.71 8.25
CA THR A 85 -16.58 15.26 7.34
C THR A 85 -15.29 15.62 8.08
N ASN A 86 -15.38 16.21 9.27
CA ASN A 86 -14.21 16.50 10.10
C ASN A 86 -13.50 15.21 10.55
N TYR A 87 -14.24 14.20 10.99
CA TYR A 87 -13.67 12.90 11.37
C TYR A 87 -12.95 12.25 10.19
N ARG A 88 -13.59 12.21 9.03
CA ARG A 88 -12.97 11.68 7.81
C ARG A 88 -11.66 12.40 7.47
N SER A 89 -11.65 13.72 7.47
CA SER A 89 -10.45 14.52 7.18
C SER A 89 -9.30 14.25 8.14
N SER A 90 -9.58 13.95 9.40
CA SER A 90 -8.56 13.58 10.39
C SER A 90 -7.98 12.17 10.17
N LEU A 91 -8.70 11.28 9.50
CA LEU A 91 -8.29 9.91 9.22
C LEU A 91 -7.65 9.71 7.84
N VAL A 92 -7.95 10.57 6.88
CA VAL A 92 -7.44 10.46 5.49
C VAL A 92 -6.25 11.40 5.23
N ASN A 93 -5.71 12.04 6.24
CA ASN A 93 -4.55 12.90 6.06
C ASN A 93 -3.22 12.13 6.00
N LYS A 94 -2.22 12.73 5.34
CA LYS A 94 -0.88 12.15 5.15
C LYS A 94 -0.25 11.69 6.48
N HIS A 95 -0.39 12.46 7.54
CA HIS A 95 0.23 12.15 8.82
C HIS A 95 -0.36 10.88 9.47
N PHE A 96 -1.68 10.77 9.50
CA PHE A 96 -2.35 9.59 10.04
C PHE A 96 -2.05 8.34 9.23
N LEU A 97 -2.13 8.42 7.89
CA LEU A 97 -1.81 7.30 7.00
C LEU A 97 -0.35 6.85 7.14
N ALA A 98 0.58 7.78 7.30
CA ALA A 98 1.98 7.45 7.59
C ALA A 98 2.14 6.70 8.93
N THR A 99 1.39 7.09 9.96
CA THR A 99 1.38 6.37 11.24
C THR A 99 0.86 4.94 11.07
N VAL A 100 -0.23 4.76 10.32
CA VAL A 100 -0.77 3.41 10.01
C VAL A 100 0.26 2.58 9.23
N ALA A 101 0.89 3.16 8.22
CA ALA A 101 1.94 2.50 7.44
C ALA A 101 3.11 2.02 8.32
N CYS A 102 3.50 2.79 9.34
CA CYS A 102 4.51 2.38 10.31
C CYS A 102 4.07 1.17 11.13
N THR A 103 2.80 1.05 11.50
CA THR A 103 2.30 -0.09 12.30
C THR A 103 2.41 -1.43 11.57
N ILE A 104 2.36 -1.42 10.25
CA ILE A 104 2.52 -2.60 9.39
C ILE A 104 3.92 -2.70 8.78
N SER A 105 4.86 -1.85 9.19
CA SER A 105 6.23 -1.77 8.66
C SER A 105 6.28 -1.67 7.13
N LEU A 106 5.34 -0.92 6.54
CA LEU A 106 5.16 -0.84 5.07
C LEU A 106 6.43 -0.36 4.35
N LYS A 107 7.19 0.54 4.99
CA LYS A 107 8.43 1.08 4.44
C LYS A 107 9.46 -0.01 4.10
N ASP A 108 9.51 -1.10 4.86
CA ASP A 108 10.46 -2.19 4.66
C ASP A 108 10.22 -2.97 3.37
N TYR A 109 9.03 -2.82 2.79
CA TYR A 109 8.61 -3.49 1.55
C TYR A 109 8.66 -2.58 0.32
N VAL A 110 8.90 -1.28 0.49
CA VAL A 110 8.96 -0.33 -0.62
C VAL A 110 10.22 -0.57 -1.45
N LEU A 111 10.03 -0.77 -2.74
CA LEU A 111 11.10 -0.94 -3.71
C LEU A 111 11.49 0.43 -4.28
N ALA A 112 12.70 0.89 -3.97
CA ALA A 112 13.23 2.17 -4.41
C ALA A 112 14.73 2.08 -4.67
N GLU A 113 15.28 3.03 -5.43
CA GLU A 113 16.73 3.17 -5.55
C GLU A 113 17.38 3.51 -4.21
N LYS A 114 18.63 3.04 -4.01
CA LYS A 114 19.35 3.16 -2.72
C LYS A 114 19.54 4.61 -2.22
N CYS A 115 19.46 5.58 -3.12
CA CYS A 115 19.65 7.00 -2.80
C CYS A 115 18.33 7.76 -2.50
N VAL A 116 17.19 7.09 -2.59
CA VAL A 116 15.89 7.71 -2.33
C VAL A 116 15.63 7.81 -0.83
N ASN A 117 15.35 9.02 -0.36
CA ASN A 117 14.88 9.21 1.01
C ASN A 117 13.38 8.91 1.10
N LEU A 118 13.02 7.80 1.73
CA LEU A 118 11.62 7.36 1.91
C LEU A 118 10.94 8.01 3.14
N ASN A 119 11.53 9.06 3.71
CA ASN A 119 10.95 9.78 4.86
C ASN A 119 10.16 11.04 4.46
N ASP A 120 10.18 11.39 3.17
CA ASP A 120 9.43 12.51 2.60
C ASP A 120 8.07 12.02 2.07
#